data_898840365e9c03148521b228f429524e
#
_entry.id   898840365e9c03148521b228f429524e
#
_cell.length_a   1.000
_cell.length_b   1.000
_cell.length_c   1.000
_cell.angle_alpha   90.00
_cell.angle_beta   90.00
_cell.angle_gamma   90.00
#
_symmetry.space_group_name_H-M   'P 1'
#
loop_
_entity.id
_entity.type
_entity.pdbx_description
1 polymer ?
#
loop_
_entity_poly.entity_id
_entity_poly.type
_entity_poly.pdbx_seq_one_letter_code
_entity_poly.pdbx_strand_id
1 'polypeptide(L)'
;YRGKYTVKGMATNESYDEDVEGIDTKELYDNPQRLEMIARYIVNIHDTKTRNREFTAMFCVSSVETLTQYYDLFEKVQAEKQIEDEAQGRIFKPLTIATIFSYAANEAVPTDDLNGLIHEEAADIPTQVNSSSRDKLDRYIANYNRQFKTNYNSGDQFYAYYRDIAQRV
;
A
#
# COMPACT_ATOMS: atom_id res chain seq x y z
N TYR A 1 0.50 -5.55 15.82
CA TYR A 1 -0.49 -5.80 16.86
C TYR A 1 -0.11 -4.94 18.05
N ARG A 2 -0.68 -3.74 18.18
CA ARG A 2 -0.85 -3.25 19.52
C ARG A 2 -1.66 -4.32 20.22
N GLY A 3 -1.12 -4.91 21.26
CA GLY A 3 -1.88 -5.81 22.12
C GLY A 3 -2.93 -5.00 22.86
N LYS A 4 -4.00 -4.63 22.14
CA LYS A 4 -5.16 -3.97 22.76
C LYS A 4 -5.98 -5.03 23.43
N TYR A 5 -5.90 -5.08 24.74
CA TYR A 5 -6.88 -5.80 25.53
C TYR A 5 -8.03 -4.84 25.84
N THR A 6 -9.19 -5.14 25.31
CA THR A 6 -10.40 -4.42 25.68
C THR A 6 -10.88 -4.98 27.00
N VAL A 7 -10.68 -4.25 28.09
CA VAL A 7 -11.26 -4.57 29.38
C VAL A 7 -12.66 -3.96 29.42
N LYS A 8 -13.71 -4.78 29.47
CA LYS A 8 -15.06 -4.30 29.76
C LYS A 8 -15.12 -3.90 31.22
N GLY A 9 -15.22 -2.61 31.49
CA GLY A 9 -15.58 -2.11 32.83
C GLY A 9 -16.97 -2.60 33.24
N MET A 10 -17.08 -3.12 34.44
CA MET A 10 -18.35 -3.66 34.97
C MET A 10 -19.45 -2.60 35.20
N ALA A 11 -19.17 -1.30 35.11
CA ALA A 11 -20.10 -0.24 35.47
C ALA A 11 -20.48 0.72 34.33
N THR A 12 -19.73 0.77 33.26
CA THR A 12 -19.98 1.59 32.07
C THR A 12 -19.65 0.76 30.85
N ASN A 13 -20.48 0.75 29.85
CA ASN A 13 -20.22 0.02 28.58
C ASN A 13 -19.05 0.62 27.77
N GLU A 14 -18.10 1.24 28.43
CA GLU A 14 -16.93 1.87 27.84
C GLU A 14 -15.80 0.84 27.73
N SER A 15 -15.24 0.71 26.55
CA SER A 15 -14.05 -0.09 26.28
C SER A 15 -12.82 0.79 26.42
N TYR A 16 -11.91 0.42 27.30
CA TYR A 16 -10.61 1.09 27.44
C TYR A 16 -9.55 0.31 26.65
N ASP A 17 -8.75 1.05 25.91
CA ASP A 17 -7.53 0.52 25.29
C ASP A 17 -6.37 0.70 26.28
N GLU A 18 -5.87 -0.38 26.86
CA GLU A 18 -4.64 -0.33 27.67
C GLU A 18 -3.42 -0.60 26.80
N ASP A 19 -2.43 0.28 26.90
CA ASP A 19 -1.10 0.03 26.33
C ASP A 19 -0.39 -1.01 27.23
N VAL A 20 0.01 -2.14 26.62
CA VAL A 20 0.78 -3.15 27.36
C VAL A 20 2.24 -2.69 27.42
N GLU A 21 2.73 -2.43 28.64
CA GLU A 21 4.15 -2.07 28.86
C GLU A 21 5.09 -3.17 28.34
N GLY A 22 6.15 -2.75 27.65
CA GLY A 22 7.23 -3.66 27.20
C GLY A 22 7.05 -4.22 25.78
N ILE A 23 6.01 -3.84 25.03
CA ILE A 23 5.91 -4.19 23.61
C ILE A 23 6.51 -3.06 22.76
N ASP A 24 7.61 -3.33 22.07
CA ASP A 24 8.11 -2.45 21.01
C ASP A 24 7.14 -2.52 19.82
N THR A 25 6.29 -1.49 19.74
CA THR A 25 5.28 -1.40 18.70
C THR A 25 5.91 -1.26 17.31
N LYS A 26 7.10 -0.65 17.20
CA LYS A 26 7.81 -0.52 15.94
C LYS A 26 8.30 -1.89 15.46
N GLU A 27 8.97 -2.64 16.32
CA GLU A 27 9.43 -4.00 16.00
C GLU A 27 8.26 -4.90 15.59
N LEU A 28 7.13 -4.75 16.25
CA LEU A 28 5.91 -5.50 15.92
C LEU A 28 5.36 -5.12 14.54
N TYR A 29 5.31 -3.82 14.20
CA TYR A 29 4.79 -3.36 12.92
C TYR A 29 5.71 -3.69 11.75
N ASP A 30 7.03 -3.67 11.97
CA ASP A 30 8.03 -3.92 10.94
C ASP A 30 8.42 -5.41 10.82
N ASN A 31 7.78 -6.30 11.60
CA ASN A 31 8.08 -7.72 11.58
C ASN A 31 7.78 -8.33 10.19
N PRO A 32 8.80 -8.89 9.49
CA PRO A 32 8.63 -9.39 8.13
C PRO A 32 7.61 -10.52 8.01
N GLN A 33 7.52 -11.40 9.02
CA GLN A 33 6.56 -12.50 9.02
C GLN A 33 5.13 -11.96 9.10
N ARG A 34 4.90 -10.93 9.91
CA ARG A 34 3.59 -10.28 10.02
C ARG A 34 3.20 -9.60 8.71
N LEU A 35 4.13 -8.89 8.06
CA LEU A 35 3.88 -8.24 6.77
C LEU A 35 3.50 -9.29 5.71
N GLU A 36 4.25 -10.40 5.64
CA GLU A 36 3.95 -11.49 4.71
C GLU A 36 2.59 -12.13 4.99
N MET A 37 2.25 -12.39 6.26
CA MET A 37 0.93 -12.91 6.62
C MET A 37 -0.21 -11.98 6.19
N ILE A 38 -0.05 -10.66 6.34
CA ILE A 38 -1.02 -9.68 5.89
C ILE A 38 -1.15 -9.69 4.36
N ALA A 39 -0.03 -9.71 3.64
CA ALA A 39 -0.05 -9.78 2.17
C ALA A 39 -0.78 -11.05 1.68
N ARG A 40 -0.47 -12.21 2.25
CA ARG A 40 -1.15 -13.49 1.96
C ARG A 40 -2.64 -13.43 2.26
N TYR A 41 -3.00 -12.87 3.39
CA TYR A 41 -4.41 -12.70 3.76
C TYR A 41 -5.15 -11.84 2.75
N ILE A 42 -4.59 -10.66 2.37
CA ILE A 42 -5.20 -9.76 1.39
C ILE A 42 -5.38 -10.47 0.04
N VAL A 43 -4.34 -11.11 -0.49
CA VAL A 43 -4.42 -11.84 -1.77
C VAL A 43 -5.50 -12.91 -1.74
N ASN A 44 -5.66 -13.61 -0.62
CA ASN A 44 -6.66 -14.69 -0.50
C ASN A 44 -8.10 -14.21 -0.37
N ILE A 45 -8.33 -13.05 0.26
CA ILE A 45 -9.70 -12.57 0.53
C ILE A 45 -10.16 -11.49 -0.44
N HIS A 46 -9.25 -10.96 -1.27
CA HIS A 46 -9.53 -9.81 -2.13
C HIS A 46 -10.81 -10.01 -2.96
N ASP A 47 -10.91 -11.10 -3.67
CA ASP A 47 -12.07 -11.36 -4.55
C ASP A 47 -13.38 -11.42 -3.75
N THR A 48 -13.35 -12.00 -2.54
CA THR A 48 -14.52 -12.02 -1.66
C THR A 48 -14.90 -10.61 -1.18
N LYS A 49 -13.92 -9.79 -0.84
CA LYS A 49 -14.16 -8.43 -0.32
C LYS A 49 -14.55 -7.44 -1.40
N THR A 50 -14.13 -7.66 -2.63
CA THR A 50 -14.40 -6.80 -3.78
C THR A 50 -15.51 -7.32 -4.69
N ARG A 51 -16.33 -8.26 -4.23
CA ARG A 51 -17.38 -8.92 -5.04
C ARG A 51 -16.85 -9.44 -6.37
N ASN A 52 -15.84 -10.28 -6.33
CA ASN A 52 -15.17 -10.81 -7.52
C ASN A 52 -14.61 -9.69 -8.42
N ARG A 53 -14.04 -8.68 -7.80
CA ARG A 53 -13.38 -7.52 -8.47
C ARG A 53 -14.35 -6.58 -9.20
N GLU A 54 -15.60 -6.52 -8.77
CA GLU A 54 -16.51 -5.45 -9.17
C GLU A 54 -16.08 -4.10 -8.57
N PHE A 55 -15.39 -4.13 -7.44
CA PHE A 55 -14.86 -2.97 -6.76
C PHE A 55 -13.34 -3.04 -6.66
N THR A 56 -12.73 -1.87 -6.59
CA THR A 56 -11.32 -1.71 -6.24
C THR A 56 -11.13 -1.70 -4.73
N ALA A 57 -9.88 -1.85 -4.28
CA ALA A 57 -9.53 -1.78 -2.88
C ALA A 57 -8.33 -0.85 -2.68
N MET A 58 -8.36 -0.04 -1.65
CA MET A 58 -7.26 0.80 -1.23
C MET A 58 -6.59 0.20 0.01
N PHE A 59 -5.26 0.14 -0.01
CA PHE A 59 -4.45 -0.34 1.09
C PHE A 59 -3.47 0.75 1.52
N CYS A 60 -3.73 1.35 2.69
CA CYS A 60 -2.89 2.41 3.25
C CYS A 60 -1.85 1.84 4.19
N VAL A 61 -0.65 2.38 4.13
CA VAL A 61 0.51 1.99 4.95
C VAL A 61 1.14 3.21 5.62
N SER A 62 1.94 2.97 6.65
CA SER A 62 2.50 4.03 7.51
C SER A 62 3.69 4.78 6.89
N SER A 63 4.37 4.19 5.92
CA SER A 63 5.58 4.79 5.33
C SER A 63 5.83 4.29 3.91
N VAL A 64 6.67 5.02 3.16
CA VAL A 64 7.14 4.60 1.83
C VAL A 64 7.97 3.32 1.91
N GLU A 65 8.75 3.15 2.98
CA GLU A 65 9.52 1.93 3.21
C GLU A 65 8.59 0.71 3.35
N THR A 66 7.58 0.81 4.19
CA THR A 66 6.58 -0.24 4.38
C THR A 66 5.79 -0.50 3.09
N LEU A 67 5.48 0.55 2.31
CA LEU A 67 4.83 0.42 1.00
C LEU A 67 5.67 -0.44 0.05
N THR A 68 6.98 -0.15 -0.04
CA THR A 68 7.87 -0.90 -0.93
C THR A 68 8.00 -2.36 -0.51
N GLN A 69 8.05 -2.64 0.79
CA GLN A 69 8.06 -4.00 1.32
C GLN A 69 6.77 -4.77 0.95
N TYR A 70 5.61 -4.13 1.12
CA TYR A 70 4.34 -4.75 0.74
C TYR A 70 4.23 -4.97 -0.77
N TYR A 71 4.73 -4.06 -1.58
CA TYR A 71 4.70 -4.25 -3.03
C TYR A 71 5.48 -5.50 -3.44
N ASP A 72 6.70 -5.66 -2.93
CA ASP A 72 7.55 -6.83 -3.20
C ASP A 72 6.91 -8.12 -2.63
N LEU A 73 6.29 -8.04 -1.44
CA LEU A 73 5.57 -9.17 -0.85
C LEU A 73 4.33 -9.57 -1.67
N PHE A 74 3.58 -8.63 -2.19
CA PHE A 74 2.46 -8.94 -3.07
C PHE A 74 2.91 -9.61 -4.37
N GLU A 75 4.00 -9.15 -4.99
CA GLU A 75 4.58 -9.82 -6.17
C GLU A 75 4.97 -11.27 -5.83
N LYS A 76 5.70 -11.47 -4.72
CA LYS A 76 6.11 -12.80 -4.25
C LYS A 76 4.93 -13.72 -3.99
N VAL A 77 3.98 -13.28 -3.16
CA VAL A 77 2.82 -14.08 -2.74
C VAL A 77 1.94 -14.47 -3.93
N GLN A 78 1.77 -13.58 -4.88
CA GLN A 78 0.99 -13.87 -6.10
C GLN A 78 1.70 -14.89 -6.99
N ALA A 79 3.03 -14.80 -7.13
CA ALA A 79 3.81 -15.77 -7.88
C ALA A 79 3.74 -17.17 -7.25
N GLU A 80 3.86 -17.26 -5.92
CA GLU A 80 3.72 -18.52 -5.17
C GLU A 80 2.33 -19.12 -5.35
N LYS A 81 1.29 -18.27 -5.21
CA LYS A 81 -0.10 -18.70 -5.37
C LYS A 81 -0.41 -19.16 -6.80
N GLN A 82 0.16 -18.53 -7.79
CA GLN A 82 0.02 -18.96 -9.18
C GLN A 82 0.56 -20.38 -9.35
N ILE A 83 1.76 -20.67 -8.84
CA ILE A 83 2.36 -22.01 -8.91
C ILE A 83 1.49 -23.06 -8.19
N GLU A 84 0.99 -22.71 -7.00
CA GLU A 84 0.13 -23.60 -6.22
C GLU A 84 -1.19 -23.90 -6.96
N ASP A 85 -1.83 -22.90 -7.53
CA ASP A 85 -3.10 -23.05 -8.23
C ASP A 85 -2.92 -23.82 -9.54
N GLU A 86 -1.85 -23.55 -10.31
CA GLU A 86 -1.50 -24.31 -11.52
C GLU A 86 -1.27 -25.80 -11.21
N ALA A 87 -0.55 -26.10 -10.13
CA ALA A 87 -0.31 -27.48 -9.68
C ALA A 87 -1.61 -28.21 -9.31
N GLN A 88 -2.66 -27.47 -8.94
CA GLN A 88 -3.98 -28.01 -8.61
C GLN A 88 -4.99 -27.90 -9.76
N GLY A 89 -4.53 -27.54 -10.94
CA GLY A 89 -5.39 -27.36 -12.12
C GLY A 89 -6.36 -26.17 -12.03
N ARG A 90 -6.08 -25.21 -11.13
CA ARG A 90 -6.86 -23.97 -10.99
C ARG A 90 -6.21 -22.84 -11.76
N ILE A 91 -7.02 -21.88 -12.19
CA ILE A 91 -6.54 -20.67 -12.85
C ILE A 91 -6.46 -19.56 -11.80
N PHE A 92 -5.23 -19.14 -11.48
CA PHE A 92 -5.01 -17.95 -10.67
C PHE A 92 -5.07 -16.70 -11.54
N LYS A 93 -5.84 -15.71 -11.09
CA LYS A 93 -5.90 -14.40 -11.72
C LYS A 93 -5.18 -13.40 -10.81
N PRO A 94 -4.01 -12.88 -11.20
CA PRO A 94 -3.27 -11.96 -10.35
C PRO A 94 -4.03 -10.66 -10.11
N LEU A 95 -3.75 -10.03 -8.98
CA LEU A 95 -4.24 -8.69 -8.66
C LEU A 95 -3.40 -7.66 -9.41
N THR A 96 -4.07 -6.65 -9.93
CA THR A 96 -3.43 -5.45 -10.44
C THR A 96 -3.10 -4.54 -9.28
N ILE A 97 -1.83 -4.21 -9.08
CA ILE A 97 -1.39 -3.37 -7.97
C ILE A 97 -0.75 -2.11 -8.55
N ALA A 98 -1.25 -0.97 -8.10
CA ALA A 98 -0.66 0.34 -8.37
C ALA A 98 -0.31 1.00 -7.04
N THR A 99 0.71 1.84 -7.02
CA THR A 99 1.16 2.54 -5.82
C THR A 99 1.22 4.04 -6.05
N ILE A 100 0.86 4.79 -5.03
CA ILE A 100 0.99 6.24 -5.03
C ILE A 100 1.77 6.62 -3.76
N PHE A 101 2.85 7.35 -3.95
CA PHE A 101 3.53 8.07 -2.87
C PHE A 101 4.21 9.32 -3.45
N SER A 102 4.27 10.39 -2.65
CA SER A 102 4.95 11.62 -3.02
C SER A 102 6.40 11.58 -2.57
N TYR A 103 7.27 12.23 -3.31
CA TYR A 103 8.62 12.56 -2.89
C TYR A 103 8.93 14.02 -3.24
N ALA A 104 9.82 14.65 -2.48
CA ALA A 104 10.07 16.08 -2.54
C ALA A 104 10.46 16.65 -3.92
N ALA A 105 10.98 15.81 -4.83
CA ALA A 105 11.30 16.21 -6.20
C ALA A 105 10.07 16.52 -7.08
N ASN A 106 8.86 16.17 -6.63
CA ASN A 106 7.61 16.46 -7.34
C ASN A 106 6.95 17.77 -6.91
N GLU A 107 7.58 18.56 -6.03
CA GLU A 107 7.03 19.82 -5.51
C GLU A 107 6.92 20.96 -6.55
N ALA A 108 7.36 20.74 -7.77
CA ALA A 108 7.20 21.73 -8.87
C ALA A 108 5.84 21.65 -9.58
N VAL A 109 4.84 21.00 -9.00
CA VAL A 109 3.48 20.99 -9.56
C VAL A 109 2.80 22.32 -9.31
N PRO A 110 2.23 22.99 -10.32
CA PRO A 110 1.50 24.23 -10.12
C PRO A 110 0.37 24.05 -9.12
N THR A 111 0.37 24.86 -8.08
CA THR A 111 -0.53 24.78 -6.92
C THR A 111 -1.99 25.15 -7.22
N ASP A 112 -2.33 25.54 -8.44
CA ASP A 112 -3.65 26.07 -8.75
C ASP A 112 -4.77 25.02 -8.86
N ASP A 113 -4.44 23.75 -9.13
CA ASP A 113 -5.46 22.70 -9.33
C ASP A 113 -5.61 21.72 -8.15
N LEU A 114 -4.79 21.84 -7.10
CA LEU A 114 -4.74 20.91 -5.98
C LEU A 114 -5.26 21.48 -4.65
N ASN A 115 -6.04 22.55 -4.71
CA ASN A 115 -6.61 23.21 -3.54
C ASN A 115 -7.54 22.25 -2.76
N GLY A 116 -6.98 21.41 -1.90
CA GLY A 116 -7.72 20.67 -0.89
C GLY A 116 -7.22 19.30 -0.49
N LEU A 117 -6.32 18.66 -1.21
CA LEU A 117 -6.01 17.23 -0.96
C LEU A 117 -4.59 16.93 -0.49
N ILE A 118 -3.62 17.83 -0.62
CA ILE A 118 -2.20 17.51 -0.36
C ILE A 118 -1.50 18.50 0.60
N HIS A 119 -2.16 19.57 1.03
CA HIS A 119 -1.49 20.66 1.74
C HIS A 119 -1.19 20.42 3.22
N GLU A 120 -1.82 19.47 3.88
CA GLU A 120 -1.57 19.19 5.31
C GLU A 120 -0.52 18.11 5.58
N GLU A 121 -0.28 17.18 4.65
CA GLU A 121 0.70 16.10 4.85
C GLU A 121 2.11 16.40 4.29
N ALA A 122 2.26 17.43 3.47
CA ALA A 122 3.55 17.77 2.86
C ALA A 122 4.57 18.40 3.83
N ALA A 123 4.14 18.81 5.03
CA ALA A 123 5.00 19.51 5.99
C ALA A 123 5.91 18.60 6.81
N ASP A 124 5.65 17.29 6.89
CA ASP A 124 6.38 16.34 7.72
C ASP A 124 7.17 15.26 6.96
N ILE A 125 7.32 15.39 5.63
CA ILE A 125 8.09 14.42 4.87
C ILE A 125 9.58 14.72 5.00
N PRO A 126 10.40 13.82 5.57
CA PRO A 126 11.84 14.01 5.65
C PRO A 126 12.43 14.19 4.26
N THR A 127 13.17 15.27 4.06
CA THR A 127 13.76 15.73 2.80
C THR A 127 14.87 14.79 2.22
N GLN A 128 15.04 13.61 2.77
CA GLN A 128 15.97 12.59 2.28
C GLN A 128 15.22 11.45 1.61
N VAL A 129 14.74 11.70 0.41
CA VAL A 129 14.33 10.58 -0.46
C VAL A 129 15.59 9.95 -1.03
N ASN A 130 15.91 8.77 -0.56
CA ASN A 130 16.97 7.94 -1.10
C ASN A 130 16.73 7.73 -2.61
N SER A 131 17.80 7.82 -3.43
CA SER A 131 17.78 7.40 -4.83
C SER A 131 17.08 6.04 -5.04
N SER A 132 17.20 5.15 -4.06
CA SER A 132 16.50 3.87 -3.99
C SER A 132 14.97 3.96 -4.03
N SER A 133 14.35 4.95 -3.41
CA SER A 133 12.87 5.09 -3.43
C SER A 133 12.37 5.58 -4.79
N ARG A 134 13.13 6.43 -5.46
CA ARG A 134 12.83 6.88 -6.81
C ARG A 134 12.95 5.73 -7.82
N ASP A 135 14.02 4.94 -7.75
CA ASP A 135 14.22 3.78 -8.61
C ASP A 135 13.08 2.76 -8.45
N LYS A 136 12.61 2.58 -7.19
CA LYS A 136 11.45 1.73 -6.92
C LYS A 136 10.16 2.29 -7.52
N LEU A 137 9.92 3.61 -7.39
CA LEU A 137 8.76 4.24 -8.01
C LEU A 137 8.78 4.10 -9.54
N ASP A 138 9.94 4.30 -10.17
CA ASP A 138 10.09 4.10 -11.61
C ASP A 138 9.77 2.66 -12.03
N ARG A 139 10.19 1.67 -11.25
CA ARG A 139 9.82 0.26 -11.46
C ARG A 139 8.31 0.05 -11.36
N TYR A 140 7.66 0.63 -10.36
CA TYR A 140 6.21 0.48 -10.16
C TYR A 140 5.42 1.16 -11.27
N ILE A 141 5.83 2.36 -11.70
CA ILE A 141 5.23 3.05 -12.85
C ILE A 141 5.45 2.25 -14.14
N ALA A 142 6.63 1.66 -14.35
CA ALA A 142 6.88 0.80 -15.50
C ALA A 142 5.98 -0.44 -15.52
N ASN A 143 5.73 -1.06 -14.35
CA ASN A 143 4.78 -2.16 -14.23
C ASN A 143 3.34 -1.72 -14.55
N TYR A 144 2.93 -0.57 -14.04
CA TYR A 144 1.65 0.04 -14.34
C TYR A 144 1.48 0.31 -15.84
N ASN A 145 2.47 0.96 -16.47
CA ASN A 145 2.47 1.25 -17.89
C ASN A 145 2.29 0.00 -18.75
N ARG A 146 2.98 -1.08 -18.38
CA ARG A 146 2.88 -2.37 -19.08
C ARG A 146 1.47 -2.93 -19.00
N GLN A 147 0.84 -2.80 -17.83
CA GLN A 147 -0.47 -3.38 -17.56
C GLN A 147 -1.60 -2.59 -18.22
N PHE A 148 -1.52 -1.26 -18.17
CA PHE A 148 -2.58 -0.37 -18.67
C PHE A 148 -2.26 0.22 -20.06
N LYS A 149 -1.12 -0.15 -20.67
CA LYS A 149 -0.67 0.36 -21.97
C LYS A 149 -0.54 1.88 -21.98
N THR A 150 -0.02 2.44 -20.89
CA THR A 150 0.28 3.85 -20.69
C THR A 150 1.78 4.10 -20.80
N ASN A 151 2.22 5.35 -20.71
CA ASN A 151 3.63 5.72 -20.80
C ASN A 151 3.97 6.88 -19.84
N TYR A 152 3.68 6.68 -18.57
CA TYR A 152 4.01 7.65 -17.53
C TYR A 152 5.44 7.48 -17.02
N ASN A 153 5.99 8.55 -16.43
CA ASN A 153 7.27 8.54 -15.72
C ASN A 153 7.12 9.19 -14.32
N SER A 154 8.13 9.03 -13.49
CA SER A 154 8.14 9.56 -12.12
C SER A 154 8.47 11.06 -12.04
N GLY A 155 8.78 11.69 -13.16
CA GLY A 155 9.10 13.12 -13.26
C GLY A 155 7.87 13.95 -13.62
N ASP A 156 7.93 14.59 -14.78
CA ASP A 156 6.93 15.53 -15.31
C ASP A 156 5.54 14.91 -15.57
N GLN A 157 5.46 13.59 -15.72
CA GLN A 157 4.20 12.88 -15.94
C GLN A 157 3.63 12.21 -14.66
N PHE A 158 4.27 12.41 -13.52
CA PHE A 158 3.81 11.80 -12.26
C PHE A 158 2.37 12.20 -11.90
N TYR A 159 2.02 13.47 -12.13
CA TYR A 159 0.66 13.94 -11.88
C TYR A 159 -0.38 13.27 -12.81
N ALA A 160 -0.02 13.06 -14.07
CA ALA A 160 -0.89 12.35 -15.01
C ALA A 160 -1.08 10.88 -14.60
N TYR A 161 -0.01 10.24 -14.13
CA TYR A 161 -0.05 8.91 -13.52
C TYR A 161 -1.00 8.86 -12.31
N TYR A 162 -0.85 9.80 -11.38
CA TYR A 162 -1.71 9.93 -10.21
C TYR A 162 -3.19 10.06 -10.59
N ARG A 163 -3.51 10.94 -11.54
CA ARG A 163 -4.88 11.14 -12.01
C ARG A 163 -5.46 9.90 -12.68
N ASP A 164 -4.67 9.19 -13.46
CA ASP A 164 -5.13 7.96 -14.12
C ASP A 164 -5.46 6.87 -13.08
N ILE A 165 -4.63 6.71 -12.05
CA ILE A 165 -4.96 5.81 -10.93
C ILE A 165 -6.24 6.25 -10.23
N ALA A 166 -6.36 7.52 -9.87
CA ALA A 166 -7.53 8.04 -9.17
C ALA A 166 -8.84 7.88 -9.97
N GLN A 167 -8.77 7.82 -11.30
CA GLN A 167 -9.92 7.55 -12.15
C GLN A 167 -10.27 6.06 -12.27
N ARG A 168 -9.33 5.17 -11.95
CA ARG A 168 -9.53 3.71 -12.00
C ARG A 168 -9.97 3.10 -10.68
N VAL A 169 -9.78 3.84 -9.59
CA VAL A 169 -10.19 3.46 -8.23
C VAL A 169 -11.57 4.00 -7.92
#